data_89a57dbf873d57377dcb2a56437c4fce
#
_entry.id   89a57dbf873d57377dcb2a56437c4fce
#
_cell.length_a   1.000
_cell.length_b   1.000
_cell.length_c   1.000
_cell.angle_alpha   90.00
_cell.angle_beta   90.00
_cell.angle_gamma   90.00
#
_symmetry.space_group_name_H-M   'P 1'
#
loop_
_entity.id
_entity.type
_entity.pdbx_description
1 polymer ?
#
loop_
_entity_poly.entity_id
_entity_poly.type
_entity_poly.pdbx_seq_one_letter_code
_entity_poly.pdbx_strand_id
1 'polypeptide(L)'
;MANAGPNTNGSQFFITTSRPSHLNGKNVVFGRVIKGMGVIREIEVMDTKPGDIPEHPVVIGNCGQFPADTTDYGLYDGTKDIYPRYPDDLDLNFFLKENFEKVVEVCTTIKDSGNDLYKSQDYTGGKCLHTVD
;
A
#
# COMPACT_ATOMS: atom_id res chain seq x y z
N MET A 1 12.96 7.45 -10.48
CA MET A 1 14.30 6.87 -10.73
C MET A 1 15.33 7.64 -9.92
N ALA A 2 16.29 6.94 -9.29
CA ALA A 2 17.44 7.57 -8.68
C ALA A 2 18.44 8.01 -9.77
N ASN A 3 19.13 9.14 -9.56
CA ASN A 3 20.14 9.62 -10.48
C ASN A 3 21.18 10.50 -9.74
N ALA A 4 22.28 10.79 -10.40
CA ALA A 4 23.35 11.67 -9.95
C ALA A 4 23.45 12.96 -10.82
N GLY A 5 22.38 13.34 -11.48
CA GLY A 5 22.30 14.50 -12.37
C GLY A 5 21.69 14.14 -13.73
N PRO A 6 21.69 15.06 -14.71
CA PRO A 6 21.11 14.83 -16.02
C PRO A 6 21.71 13.61 -16.73
N ASN A 7 20.83 12.79 -17.34
CA ASN A 7 21.20 11.60 -18.12
C ASN A 7 21.98 10.52 -17.35
N THR A 8 21.80 10.42 -16.02
CA THR A 8 22.48 9.43 -15.17
C THR A 8 21.55 8.41 -14.55
N ASN A 9 20.32 8.26 -15.05
CA ASN A 9 19.39 7.23 -14.57
C ASN A 9 19.97 5.83 -14.82
N GLY A 10 20.01 5.01 -13.77
CA GLY A 10 20.31 3.58 -13.84
C GLY A 10 19.05 2.76 -13.60
N SER A 11 19.21 1.58 -13.02
CA SER A 11 18.09 0.72 -12.59
C SER A 11 17.62 0.99 -11.16
N GLN A 12 18.35 1.80 -10.40
CA GLN A 12 17.99 2.13 -9.03
C GLN A 12 16.78 3.06 -8.99
N PHE A 13 15.83 2.76 -8.12
CA PHE A 13 14.64 3.58 -7.91
C PHE A 13 14.36 3.73 -6.42
N PHE A 14 13.50 4.67 -6.08
CA PHE A 14 12.95 4.85 -4.74
C PHE A 14 11.45 5.07 -4.82
N ILE A 15 10.76 4.81 -3.72
CA ILE A 15 9.34 5.03 -3.55
C ILE A 15 9.17 6.17 -2.56
N THR A 16 8.37 7.17 -2.93
CA THR A 16 8.09 8.32 -2.06
C THR A 16 6.85 8.06 -1.21
N THR A 17 6.94 8.33 0.08
CA THR A 17 5.85 8.21 1.06
C THR A 17 5.15 9.55 1.32
N SER A 18 5.73 10.64 0.82
CA SER A 18 5.21 12.01 0.90
C SER A 18 5.39 12.72 -0.44
N ARG A 19 5.02 14.00 -0.52
CA ARG A 19 5.20 14.83 -1.72
C ARG A 19 6.53 15.61 -1.66
N PRO A 20 7.61 15.06 -2.19
CA PRO A 20 8.93 15.68 -2.11
C PRO A 20 9.11 16.72 -3.23
N SER A 21 8.77 17.98 -2.97
CA SER A 21 8.85 19.06 -3.96
C SER A 21 10.27 19.29 -4.51
N HIS A 22 11.28 18.96 -3.72
CA HIS A 22 12.71 19.10 -4.11
C HIS A 22 13.15 18.14 -5.23
N LEU A 23 12.36 17.11 -5.52
CA LEU A 23 12.63 16.15 -6.60
C LEU A 23 12.00 16.56 -7.94
N ASN A 24 11.13 17.57 -7.93
CA ASN A 24 10.45 18.04 -9.14
C ASN A 24 11.48 18.55 -10.17
N GLY A 25 11.32 18.08 -11.41
CA GLY A 25 12.23 18.44 -12.52
C GLY A 25 13.61 17.78 -12.48
N LYS A 26 13.91 16.96 -11.45
CA LYS A 26 15.21 16.29 -11.28
C LYS A 26 15.13 14.78 -11.49
N ASN A 27 14.07 14.17 -10.98
CA ASN A 27 13.92 12.71 -10.98
C ASN A 27 12.72 12.30 -11.85
N VAL A 28 12.92 11.28 -12.67
CA VAL A 28 11.86 10.74 -13.52
C VAL A 28 10.88 9.92 -12.68
N VAL A 29 9.60 10.25 -12.78
CA VAL A 29 8.49 9.44 -12.25
C VAL A 29 8.09 8.45 -13.34
N PHE A 30 8.14 7.16 -13.06
CA PHE A 30 7.80 6.10 -14.02
C PHE A 30 6.59 5.26 -13.60
N GLY A 31 6.10 5.46 -12.40
CA GLY A 31 4.96 4.73 -11.88
C GLY A 31 4.51 5.22 -10.51
N ARG A 32 3.44 4.62 -10.04
CA ARG A 32 2.92 4.82 -8.69
C ARG A 32 2.62 3.46 -8.05
N VAL A 33 2.70 3.40 -6.73
CA VAL A 33 2.22 2.23 -5.97
C VAL A 33 0.70 2.19 -6.08
N ILE A 34 0.15 1.06 -6.50
CA ILE A 34 -1.29 0.83 -6.59
C ILE A 34 -1.78 0.12 -5.32
N LYS A 35 -0.98 -0.83 -4.80
CA LYS A 35 -1.28 -1.59 -3.59
C LYS A 35 0.00 -1.85 -2.80
N GLY A 36 -0.13 -2.04 -1.48
CA GLY A 36 0.99 -2.28 -0.58
C GLY A 36 1.66 -1.02 -0.04
N MET A 37 1.02 0.16 -0.15
CA MET A 37 1.57 1.40 0.39
C MET A 37 1.76 1.34 1.91
N GLY A 38 0.88 0.63 2.63
CA GLY A 38 1.02 0.39 4.07
C GLY A 38 2.31 -0.36 4.41
N VAL A 39 2.66 -1.40 3.64
CA VAL A 39 3.93 -2.14 3.81
C VAL A 39 5.14 -1.21 3.60
N ILE A 40 5.06 -0.30 2.64
CA ILE A 40 6.12 0.68 2.40
C ILE A 40 6.26 1.64 3.59
N ARG A 41 5.15 2.04 4.20
CA ARG A 41 5.17 2.86 5.42
C ARG A 41 5.73 2.13 6.63
N GLU A 42 5.45 0.83 6.79
CA GLU A 42 6.08 -0.01 7.80
C GLU A 42 7.60 -0.07 7.61
N ILE A 43 8.07 -0.18 6.36
CA ILE A 43 9.50 -0.14 6.03
C ILE A 43 10.10 1.25 6.32
N GLU A 44 9.37 2.32 6.05
CA GLU A 44 9.82 3.70 6.28
C GLU A 44 10.14 3.98 7.75
N VAL A 45 9.33 3.43 8.67
CA VAL A 45 9.48 3.64 10.11
C VAL A 45 10.35 2.59 10.79
N MET A 46 10.89 1.64 10.04
CA MET A 46 11.75 0.59 10.56
C MET A 46 13.06 1.16 11.12
N ASP A 47 13.53 0.61 12.23
CA ASP A 47 14.82 0.96 12.80
C ASP A 47 15.96 0.69 11.82
N THR A 48 16.94 1.59 11.80
CA THR A 48 18.09 1.52 10.91
C THR A 48 19.40 1.53 11.67
N LYS A 49 20.40 0.86 11.10
CA LYS A 49 21.80 0.92 11.51
C LYS A 49 22.49 2.16 10.91
N PRO A 50 23.71 2.52 11.34
CA PRO A 50 24.47 3.58 10.73
C PRO A 50 24.57 3.44 9.20
N GLY A 51 24.27 4.53 8.48
CA GLY A 51 24.22 4.55 7.02
C GLY A 51 22.84 4.21 6.46
N ASP A 52 21.80 4.38 7.26
CA ASP A 52 20.38 4.16 6.88
C ASP A 52 20.09 2.73 6.39
N ILE A 53 20.87 1.76 6.89
CA ILE A 53 20.69 0.34 6.57
C ILE A 53 19.58 -0.21 7.47
N PRO A 54 18.47 -0.77 6.92
CA PRO A 54 17.43 -1.38 7.73
C PRO A 54 17.96 -2.43 8.69
N GLU A 55 17.47 -2.45 9.93
CA GLU A 55 17.88 -3.45 10.92
C GLU A 55 17.54 -4.87 10.48
N HIS A 56 16.37 -5.02 9.87
CA HIS A 56 15.94 -6.24 9.22
C HIS A 56 16.09 -6.14 7.70
N PRO A 57 16.59 -7.17 7.01
CA PRO A 57 16.77 -7.13 5.56
C PRO A 57 15.45 -6.88 4.82
N VAL A 58 15.42 -5.85 3.98
CA VAL A 58 14.33 -5.58 3.06
C VAL A 58 14.76 -5.96 1.66
N VAL A 59 14.12 -6.96 1.09
CA VAL A 59 14.54 -7.56 -0.19
C VAL A 59 13.34 -7.69 -1.12
N ILE A 60 13.54 -7.36 -2.41
CA ILE A 60 12.57 -7.67 -3.46
C ILE A 60 12.60 -9.18 -3.68
N GLY A 61 11.59 -9.89 -3.17
CA GLY A 61 11.53 -11.34 -3.25
C GLY A 61 11.20 -11.85 -4.65
N ASN A 62 10.38 -11.11 -5.39
CA ASN A 62 9.99 -11.44 -6.76
C ASN A 62 9.60 -10.18 -7.53
N CYS A 63 9.64 -10.25 -8.84
CA CYS A 63 9.14 -9.20 -9.73
C CYS A 63 8.59 -9.81 -11.02
N GLY A 64 7.66 -9.11 -11.65
CA GLY A 64 7.03 -9.57 -12.87
C GLY A 64 6.09 -8.52 -13.46
N GLN A 65 5.30 -8.93 -14.43
CA GLN A 65 4.29 -8.11 -15.08
C GLN A 65 2.93 -8.82 -14.99
N PHE A 66 1.91 -8.10 -14.56
CA PHE A 66 0.54 -8.57 -14.67
C PHE A 66 0.01 -8.40 -16.09
N PRO A 67 -0.89 -9.28 -16.55
CA PRO A 67 -1.65 -9.04 -17.78
C PRO A 67 -2.34 -7.67 -17.78
N ALA A 68 -2.49 -7.06 -18.96
CA ALA A 68 -3.04 -5.71 -19.08
C ALA A 68 -4.50 -5.57 -18.61
N ASP A 69 -5.23 -6.68 -18.58
CA ASP A 69 -6.63 -6.81 -18.16
C ASP A 69 -6.79 -7.24 -16.69
N THR A 70 -5.69 -7.30 -15.94
CA THR A 70 -5.75 -7.68 -14.51
C THR A 70 -6.51 -6.62 -13.72
N THR A 71 -7.62 -7.01 -13.11
CA THR A 71 -8.44 -6.17 -12.21
C THR A 71 -8.23 -6.54 -10.75
N ASP A 72 -7.81 -7.78 -10.46
CA ASP A 72 -7.48 -8.27 -9.14
C ASP A 72 -5.96 -8.48 -9.03
N TYR A 73 -5.34 -7.73 -8.14
CA TYR A 73 -3.90 -7.79 -7.86
C TYR A 73 -3.54 -8.76 -6.72
N GLY A 74 -4.40 -9.75 -6.46
CA GLY A 74 -4.10 -10.86 -5.54
C GLY A 74 -4.25 -10.54 -4.06
N LEU A 75 -5.16 -9.64 -3.70
CA LEU A 75 -5.42 -9.29 -2.30
C LEU A 75 -6.75 -9.83 -1.76
N TYR A 76 -7.39 -10.72 -2.50
CA TYR A 76 -8.58 -11.40 -2.01
C TYR A 76 -8.15 -12.47 -1.00
N ASP A 77 -8.52 -12.29 0.25
CA ASP A 77 -8.20 -13.19 1.37
C ASP A 77 -9.29 -14.25 1.63
N GLY A 78 -10.29 -14.32 0.77
CA GLY A 78 -11.43 -15.23 0.89
C GLY A 78 -12.57 -14.71 1.76
N THR A 79 -12.47 -13.51 2.30
CA THR A 79 -13.53 -12.88 3.08
C THR A 79 -14.51 -12.12 2.17
N LYS A 80 -15.63 -11.65 2.74
CA LYS A 80 -16.55 -10.74 2.05
C LYS A 80 -16.03 -9.32 1.94
N ASP A 81 -14.90 -9.03 2.59
CA ASP A 81 -14.24 -7.74 2.51
C ASP A 81 -13.50 -7.63 1.19
N ILE A 82 -14.00 -6.80 0.30
CA ILE A 82 -13.42 -6.53 -1.03
C ILE A 82 -12.42 -5.37 -1.01
N TYR A 83 -12.24 -4.76 0.15
CA TYR A 83 -11.38 -3.59 0.27
C TYR A 83 -9.95 -3.96 0.63
N PRO A 84 -8.97 -3.16 0.23
CA PRO A 84 -7.58 -3.42 0.59
C PRO A 84 -7.38 -3.26 2.10
N ARG A 85 -6.43 -4.02 2.63
CA ARG A 85 -6.07 -4.01 4.06
C ARG A 85 -5.66 -2.62 4.57
N TYR A 86 -5.08 -1.81 3.70
CA TYR A 86 -4.60 -0.47 4.04
C TYR A 86 -5.43 0.59 3.31
N PRO A 87 -5.89 1.64 4.01
CA PRO A 87 -6.65 2.74 3.39
C PRO A 87 -5.90 3.45 2.26
N ASP A 88 -4.57 3.50 2.33
CA ASP A 88 -3.72 4.11 1.31
C ASP A 88 -3.80 3.41 -0.06
N ASP A 89 -4.22 2.16 -0.08
CA ASP A 89 -4.40 1.38 -1.31
C ASP A 89 -5.78 1.57 -1.96
N LEU A 90 -6.68 2.29 -1.30
CA LEU A 90 -7.92 2.75 -1.91
C LEU A 90 -7.64 3.88 -2.91
N ASP A 91 -8.42 3.94 -3.99
CA ASP A 91 -8.27 5.01 -4.97
C ASP A 91 -8.40 6.38 -4.28
N LEU A 92 -7.43 7.28 -4.54
CA LEU A 92 -7.42 8.63 -3.97
C LEU A 92 -8.70 9.42 -4.22
N ASN A 93 -9.40 9.15 -5.32
CA ASN A 93 -10.71 9.74 -5.61
C ASN A 93 -11.80 9.28 -4.64
N PHE A 94 -11.57 8.16 -3.95
CA PHE A 94 -12.51 7.61 -2.99
C PHE A 94 -12.60 8.47 -1.71
N PHE A 95 -11.50 9.08 -1.28
CA PHE A 95 -11.42 9.89 -0.06
C PHE A 95 -11.67 11.39 -0.29
N LEU A 96 -12.06 11.81 -1.49
CA LEU A 96 -12.46 13.18 -1.70
C LEU A 96 -13.71 13.50 -0.85
N LYS A 97 -13.76 14.72 -0.30
CA LYS A 97 -14.81 15.19 0.63
C LYS A 97 -16.24 14.98 0.14
N GLU A 98 -16.42 14.79 -1.16
CA GLU A 98 -17.72 14.59 -1.82
C GLU A 98 -18.23 13.14 -1.74
N ASN A 99 -17.42 12.20 -1.24
CA ASN A 99 -17.73 10.77 -1.21
C ASN A 99 -17.89 10.20 0.22
N PHE A 100 -18.32 11.03 1.17
CA PHE A 100 -18.49 10.60 2.57
C PHE A 100 -19.41 9.36 2.70
N GLU A 101 -20.48 9.29 1.93
CA GLU A 101 -21.39 8.14 1.92
C GLU A 101 -20.68 6.84 1.55
N LYS A 102 -19.79 6.89 0.54
CA LYS A 102 -18.97 5.74 0.16
C LYS A 102 -17.99 5.30 1.25
N VAL A 103 -17.42 6.26 1.97
CA VAL A 103 -16.54 5.94 3.11
C VAL A 103 -17.32 5.21 4.20
N VAL A 104 -18.52 5.66 4.51
CA VAL A 104 -19.42 4.98 5.47
C VAL A 104 -19.80 3.60 4.98
N GLU A 105 -20.09 3.42 3.70
CA GLU A 105 -20.38 2.12 3.09
C GLU A 105 -19.21 1.15 3.25
N VAL A 106 -17.99 1.59 2.93
CA VAL A 106 -16.75 0.80 3.12
C VAL A 106 -16.57 0.39 4.58
N CYS A 107 -16.64 1.34 5.50
CA CYS A 107 -16.51 1.06 6.93
C CYS A 107 -17.57 0.07 7.42
N THR A 108 -18.79 0.17 6.92
CA THR A 108 -19.88 -0.74 7.26
C THR A 108 -19.59 -2.15 6.73
N THR A 109 -19.15 -2.27 5.49
CA THR A 109 -18.82 -3.56 4.86
C THR A 109 -17.68 -4.26 5.60
N ILE A 110 -16.62 -3.54 5.93
CA ILE A 110 -15.48 -4.07 6.70
C ILE A 110 -15.94 -4.54 8.09
N LYS A 111 -16.71 -3.71 8.80
CA LYS A 111 -17.27 -4.05 10.10
C LYS A 111 -18.15 -5.30 10.05
N ASP A 112 -19.03 -5.40 9.06
CA ASP A 112 -19.95 -6.53 8.94
C ASP A 112 -19.20 -7.82 8.57
N SER A 113 -18.19 -7.74 7.71
CA SER A 113 -17.28 -8.85 7.42
C SER A 113 -16.55 -9.32 8.68
N GLY A 114 -16.00 -8.40 9.48
CA GLY A 114 -15.36 -8.74 10.75
C GLY A 114 -16.32 -9.39 11.76
N ASN A 115 -17.56 -8.90 11.84
CA ASN A 115 -18.59 -9.49 12.70
C ASN A 115 -18.98 -10.91 12.27
N ASP A 116 -19.04 -11.16 10.95
CA ASP A 116 -19.35 -12.51 10.43
C ASP A 116 -18.21 -13.48 10.76
N LEU A 117 -16.95 -13.07 10.61
CA LEU A 117 -15.78 -13.87 11.00
C LEU A 117 -15.76 -14.14 12.52
N TYR A 118 -16.07 -13.14 13.33
CA TYR A 118 -16.17 -13.31 14.78
C TYR A 118 -17.26 -14.33 15.17
N LYS A 119 -18.45 -14.24 14.55
CA LYS A 119 -19.56 -15.18 14.79
C LYS A 119 -19.21 -16.62 14.35
N SER A 120 -18.41 -16.77 13.29
CA SER A 120 -17.92 -18.07 12.82
C SER A 120 -16.72 -18.61 13.62
N GLN A 121 -16.28 -17.86 14.64
CA GLN A 121 -15.09 -18.16 15.46
C GLN A 121 -13.77 -18.18 14.67
N ASP A 122 -13.74 -17.56 13.51
CA ASP A 122 -12.51 -17.31 12.75
C ASP A 122 -11.82 -16.03 13.24
N TYR A 123 -11.12 -16.15 14.36
CA TYR A 123 -10.41 -15.01 14.98
C TYR A 123 -9.14 -14.62 14.22
N THR A 124 -8.61 -15.49 13.39
CA THR A 124 -7.42 -15.20 12.59
C THR A 124 -7.76 -14.25 11.44
N GLY A 125 -8.82 -14.55 10.69
CA GLY A 125 -9.34 -13.68 9.65
C GLY A 125 -9.84 -12.33 10.20
N GLY A 126 -10.58 -12.37 11.32
CA GLY A 126 -11.12 -11.16 11.97
C GLY A 126 -10.02 -10.20 12.47
N LYS A 127 -8.86 -10.71 12.88
CA LYS A 127 -7.74 -9.88 13.36
C LYS A 127 -7.11 -9.02 12.27
N CYS A 128 -7.17 -9.48 11.02
CA CYS A 128 -6.65 -8.71 9.89
C CYS A 128 -7.49 -7.45 9.59
N LEU A 129 -8.76 -7.41 10.02
CA LEU A 129 -9.69 -6.32 9.75
C LEU A 129 -9.67 -5.21 10.83
N HIS A 130 -9.08 -5.46 11.99
CA HIS A 130 -9.17 -4.58 13.16
C HIS A 130 -7.85 -3.98 13.63
N THR A 131 -6.74 -4.22 12.98
CA THR A 131 -5.49 -3.50 13.30
C THR A 131 -5.46 -2.14 12.59
N VAL A 132 -6.25 -1.22 13.11
CA VAL A 132 -5.98 0.22 13.00
C VAL A 132 -5.55 0.63 14.41
N ASP A 133 -4.27 0.60 14.66
CA ASP A 133 -3.64 1.27 15.80
C ASP A 133 -3.47 2.77 15.47
#